data_bad0addc1ed064d3f574d8afe3d5399f
#
_entry.id   bad0addc1ed064d3f574d8afe3d5399f
#
_cell.length_a   1.000
_cell.length_b   1.000
_cell.length_c   1.000
_cell.angle_alpha   90.00
_cell.angle_beta   90.00
_cell.angle_gamma   90.00
#
_symmetry.space_group_name_H-M   'P 1'
#
loop_
_entity.id
_entity.type
_entity.pdbx_description
1 polymer ?
#
loop_
_entity_poly.entity_id
_entity_poly.type
_entity_poly.pdbx_seq_one_letter_code
_entity_poly.pdbx_strand_id
1 'polypeptide(L)'
;MDTANALRNDKRARRVVKQAHWLLLRNADNLKDREQVTLQEVLEANEALMTVYVLKQSLKSLWTAHDPWQWRRRWKQWLAHCAQSGIECLQLFANRLRKYWPGILARVRWPMHTGQLEGINNRIKVIKRMAYGYRDVEYFFLKIKAAFPGNA
;
A
#
# COMPACT_ATOMS: atom_id res chain seq x y z
N MET A 1 22.77 10.19 -14.36
CA MET A 1 23.90 9.58 -13.62
C MET A 1 23.40 9.15 -12.26
N ASP A 2 23.44 7.86 -11.97
CA ASP A 2 22.73 7.17 -10.91
C ASP A 2 23.07 7.64 -9.49
N THR A 3 22.13 8.34 -8.84
CA THR A 3 22.17 8.61 -7.40
C THR A 3 22.29 7.33 -6.57
N ALA A 4 21.76 6.21 -7.05
CA ALA A 4 21.92 4.89 -6.44
C ALA A 4 23.38 4.39 -6.47
N ASN A 5 24.15 4.70 -7.49
CA ASN A 5 25.56 4.33 -7.59
C ASN A 5 26.49 5.22 -6.74
N ALA A 6 26.19 6.50 -6.62
CA ALA A 6 26.92 7.40 -5.72
C ALA A 6 26.72 6.99 -4.23
N LEU A 7 25.49 6.61 -3.84
CA LEU A 7 25.17 6.07 -2.51
C LEU A 7 25.78 4.69 -2.26
N ARG A 8 26.13 3.97 -3.32
CA ARG A 8 26.73 2.62 -3.22
C ARG A 8 28.14 2.63 -2.62
N ASN A 9 28.87 3.71 -2.82
CA ASN A 9 30.26 3.85 -2.35
C ASN A 9 30.41 4.50 -0.98
N ASP A 10 29.36 5.13 -0.45
CA ASP A 10 29.37 5.73 0.88
C ASP A 10 28.69 4.83 1.90
N LYS A 11 29.47 4.13 2.73
CA LYS A 11 28.99 3.27 3.82
C LYS A 11 28.10 4.03 4.82
N ARG A 12 28.33 5.34 5.01
CA ARG A 12 27.57 6.18 5.94
C ARG A 12 26.20 6.52 5.36
N ALA A 13 26.14 6.92 4.10
CA ALA A 13 24.90 7.17 3.38
C ALA A 13 24.03 5.91 3.29
N ARG A 14 24.63 4.74 3.04
CA ARG A 14 23.93 3.45 3.07
C ARG A 14 23.30 3.15 4.42
N ARG A 15 23.99 3.44 5.52
CA ARG A 15 23.47 3.21 6.88
C ARG A 15 22.25 4.10 7.15
N VAL A 16 22.34 5.38 6.76
CA VAL A 16 21.24 6.35 6.90
C VAL A 16 20.03 5.92 6.07
N VAL A 17 20.21 5.56 4.80
CA VAL A 17 19.13 5.08 3.93
C VAL A 17 18.52 3.80 4.47
N LYS A 18 19.33 2.87 4.99
CA LYS A 18 18.84 1.61 5.56
C LYS A 18 18.04 1.82 6.86
N GLN A 19 18.43 2.76 7.69
CA GLN A 19 17.68 3.13 8.90
C GLN A 19 16.39 3.88 8.53
N ALA A 20 16.44 4.78 7.54
CA ALA A 20 15.29 5.53 7.07
C ALA A 20 14.25 4.68 6.32
N HIS A 21 14.65 3.53 5.77
CA HIS A 21 13.74 2.64 5.05
C HIS A 21 12.47 2.32 5.85
N TRP A 22 12.59 1.98 7.12
CA TRP A 22 11.45 1.70 7.98
C TRP A 22 10.61 2.95 8.29
N LEU A 23 11.24 4.11 8.42
CA LEU A 23 10.56 5.39 8.64
C LEU A 23 9.74 5.80 7.41
N LEU A 24 10.29 5.58 6.21
CA LEU A 24 9.60 5.84 4.94
C LEU A 24 8.35 4.97 4.74
N LEU A 25 8.35 3.74 5.27
CA LEU A 25 7.23 2.80 5.14
C LEU A 25 6.11 3.07 6.13
N ARG A 26 6.43 3.61 7.31
CA ARG A 26 5.43 3.92 8.34
C ARG A 26 4.50 5.07 7.92
N ASN A 27 3.34 5.12 8.55
CA ASN A 27 2.45 6.28 8.47
C ASN A 27 3.07 7.43 9.26
N ALA A 28 3.00 8.65 8.74
CA ALA A 28 3.53 9.84 9.43
C ALA A 28 2.94 10.01 10.83
N ASP A 29 1.64 9.71 10.98
CA ASP A 29 0.90 9.83 12.25
C ASP A 29 1.40 8.88 13.36
N ASN A 30 2.14 7.82 12.98
CA ASN A 30 2.64 6.78 13.90
C ASN A 30 4.14 6.94 14.21
N LEU A 31 4.77 8.03 13.76
CA LEU A 31 6.17 8.33 14.02
C LEU A 31 6.30 9.16 15.31
N LYS A 32 7.30 8.80 16.13
CA LYS A 32 7.69 9.61 17.30
C LYS A 32 8.43 10.86 16.83
N ASP A 33 8.44 11.90 17.63
CA ASP A 33 9.05 13.20 17.29
C ASP A 33 10.49 13.07 16.79
N ARG A 34 11.32 12.25 17.45
CA ARG A 34 12.70 11.99 17.02
C ARG A 34 12.77 11.28 15.65
N GLU A 35 11.85 10.37 15.39
CA GLU A 35 11.76 9.64 14.11
C GLU A 35 11.31 10.57 13.00
N GLN A 36 10.44 11.55 13.28
CA GLN A 36 10.00 12.56 12.32
C GLN A 36 11.17 13.49 11.93
N VAL A 37 11.97 13.95 12.89
CA VAL A 37 13.17 14.78 12.60
C VAL A 37 14.14 14.00 11.73
N THR A 38 14.45 12.75 12.08
CA THR A 38 15.35 11.92 11.28
C THR A 38 14.83 11.67 9.86
N LEU A 39 13.51 11.45 9.72
CA LEU A 39 12.87 11.30 8.42
C LEU A 39 13.00 12.57 7.59
N GLN A 40 12.76 13.73 8.20
CA GLN A 40 12.85 15.02 7.52
C GLN A 40 14.27 15.30 7.02
N GLU A 41 15.28 15.09 7.84
CA GLU A 41 16.70 15.22 7.45
C GLU A 41 17.06 14.34 6.23
N VAL A 42 16.57 13.10 6.20
CA VAL A 42 16.81 12.19 5.09
C VAL A 42 16.08 12.62 3.82
N LEU A 43 14.87 13.15 3.94
CA LEU A 43 14.09 13.65 2.81
C LEU A 43 14.68 14.93 2.24
N GLU A 44 15.14 15.84 3.08
CA GLU A 44 15.81 17.08 2.66
C GLU A 44 17.15 16.81 1.95
N ALA A 45 17.86 15.76 2.37
CA ALA A 45 19.11 15.34 1.75
C ALA A 45 18.93 14.63 0.39
N ASN A 46 17.72 14.24 0.02
CA ASN A 46 17.47 13.50 -1.22
C ASN A 46 16.13 13.83 -1.87
N GLU A 47 16.18 14.67 -2.90
CA GLU A 47 15.01 15.17 -3.64
C GLU A 47 14.15 14.02 -4.24
N ALA A 48 14.78 12.96 -4.75
CA ALA A 48 14.06 11.85 -5.32
C ALA A 48 13.27 11.06 -4.23
N LEU A 49 13.85 10.90 -3.05
CA LEU A 49 13.13 10.30 -1.90
C LEU A 49 12.00 11.18 -1.42
N MET A 50 12.21 12.51 -1.36
CA MET A 50 11.16 13.47 -1.02
C MET A 50 9.99 13.36 -2.00
N THR A 51 10.26 13.33 -3.30
CA THR A 51 9.23 13.20 -4.34
C THR A 51 8.43 11.91 -4.17
N VAL A 52 9.09 10.77 -3.97
CA VAL A 52 8.42 9.48 -3.74
C VAL A 52 7.59 9.51 -2.47
N TYR A 53 8.10 10.11 -1.39
CA TYR A 53 7.39 10.22 -0.12
C TYR A 53 6.12 11.06 -0.24
N VAL A 54 6.20 12.24 -0.87
CA VAL A 54 5.05 13.11 -1.11
C VAL A 54 4.00 12.41 -1.97
N LEU A 55 4.41 11.71 -3.03
CA LEU A 55 3.48 10.96 -3.89
C LEU A 55 2.87 9.75 -3.19
N LYS A 56 3.60 9.08 -2.27
CA LYS A 56 3.04 8.05 -1.38
C LYS A 56 1.92 8.63 -0.49
N GLN A 57 2.16 9.78 0.15
CA GLN A 57 1.15 10.41 1.00
C GLN A 57 -0.06 10.88 0.18
N SER A 58 0.19 11.45 -0.99
CA SER A 58 -0.85 11.84 -1.93
C SER A 58 -1.69 10.64 -2.41
N LEU A 59 -1.06 9.48 -2.66
CA LEU A 59 -1.78 8.25 -2.98
C LEU A 59 -2.69 7.81 -1.82
N LYS A 60 -2.20 7.88 -0.57
CA LYS A 60 -2.99 7.56 0.62
C LYS A 60 -4.22 8.46 0.75
N SER A 61 -4.11 9.74 0.40
CA SER A 61 -5.22 10.69 0.46
C SER A 61 -6.37 10.38 -0.52
N LEU A 62 -6.13 9.53 -1.53
CA LEU A 62 -7.19 9.05 -2.42
C LEU A 62 -8.27 8.28 -1.66
N TRP A 63 -7.89 7.55 -0.60
CA TRP A 63 -8.83 6.75 0.19
C TRP A 63 -9.75 7.58 1.09
N THR A 64 -9.48 8.87 1.27
CA THR A 64 -10.34 9.80 2.01
C THR A 64 -11.39 10.48 1.12
N ALA A 65 -11.39 10.22 -0.18
CA ALA A 65 -12.40 10.73 -1.08
C ALA A 65 -13.71 9.97 -0.90
N HIS A 66 -14.79 10.69 -0.66
CA HIS A 66 -16.13 10.11 -0.45
C HIS A 66 -16.95 10.04 -1.75
N ASP A 67 -16.52 10.73 -2.80
CA ASP A 67 -17.21 10.84 -4.08
C ASP A 67 -16.35 10.23 -5.21
N PRO A 68 -16.95 9.39 -6.09
CA PRO A 68 -16.26 8.80 -7.24
C PRO A 68 -15.67 9.83 -8.21
N TRP A 69 -16.29 11.01 -8.35
CA TRP A 69 -15.78 12.06 -9.22
C TRP A 69 -14.50 12.69 -8.67
N GLN A 70 -14.50 13.07 -7.38
CA GLN A 70 -13.31 13.57 -6.67
C GLN A 70 -12.17 12.55 -6.73
N TRP A 71 -12.51 11.26 -6.52
CA TRP A 71 -11.55 10.19 -6.57
C TRP A 71 -10.88 10.09 -7.93
N ARG A 72 -11.67 10.10 -9.02
CA ARG A 72 -11.15 10.08 -10.41
C ARG A 72 -10.27 11.28 -10.70
N ARG A 73 -10.64 12.47 -10.25
CA ARG A 73 -9.86 13.70 -10.43
C ARG A 73 -8.51 13.59 -9.71
N ARG A 74 -8.49 13.22 -8.42
CA ARG A 74 -7.28 13.04 -7.64
C ARG A 74 -6.39 11.96 -8.24
N TRP A 75 -6.96 10.87 -8.71
CA TRP A 75 -6.24 9.81 -9.38
C TRP A 75 -5.52 10.27 -10.64
N LYS A 76 -6.21 10.99 -11.51
CA LYS A 76 -5.61 11.57 -12.72
C LYS A 76 -4.45 12.51 -12.39
N GLN A 77 -4.62 13.36 -11.39
CA GLN A 77 -3.58 14.27 -10.91
C GLN A 77 -2.37 13.49 -10.38
N TRP A 78 -2.61 12.46 -9.57
CA TRP A 78 -1.55 11.62 -9.04
C TRP A 78 -0.76 10.91 -10.14
N LEU A 79 -1.44 10.35 -11.14
CA LEU A 79 -0.79 9.74 -12.30
C LEU A 79 0.05 10.74 -13.12
N ALA A 80 -0.44 11.98 -13.28
CA ALA A 80 0.30 13.04 -13.96
C ALA A 80 1.57 13.42 -13.19
N HIS A 81 1.49 13.56 -11.87
CA HIS A 81 2.66 13.83 -11.03
C HIS A 81 3.69 12.68 -11.09
N CYS A 82 3.23 11.42 -11.09
CA CYS A 82 4.14 10.28 -11.28
C CYS A 82 4.85 10.32 -12.63
N ALA A 83 4.14 10.67 -13.70
CA ALA A 83 4.72 10.78 -15.05
C ALA A 83 5.75 11.91 -15.15
N GLN A 84 5.46 13.05 -14.49
CA GLN A 84 6.33 14.24 -14.50
C GLN A 84 7.55 14.12 -13.56
N SER A 85 7.53 13.17 -12.62
CA SER A 85 8.58 13.02 -11.61
C SER A 85 9.95 12.65 -12.17
N GLY A 86 10.03 12.11 -13.40
CA GLY A 86 11.27 11.58 -13.98
C GLY A 86 11.80 10.33 -13.31
N ILE A 87 11.09 9.77 -12.31
CA ILE A 87 11.52 8.59 -11.53
C ILE A 87 10.91 7.34 -12.18
N GLU A 88 11.73 6.56 -12.88
CA GLU A 88 11.30 5.39 -13.66
C GLU A 88 10.53 4.36 -12.83
N CYS A 89 11.03 4.01 -11.63
CA CYS A 89 10.35 3.03 -10.77
C CYS A 89 8.95 3.49 -10.34
N LEU A 90 8.74 4.81 -10.16
CA LEU A 90 7.45 5.39 -9.82
C LEU A 90 6.50 5.38 -11.00
N GLN A 91 6.99 5.65 -12.21
CA GLN A 91 6.22 5.56 -13.45
C GLN A 91 5.77 4.13 -13.74
N LEU A 92 6.66 3.15 -13.56
CA LEU A 92 6.33 1.72 -13.69
C LEU A 92 5.26 1.30 -12.66
N PHE A 93 5.40 1.75 -11.43
CA PHE A 93 4.40 1.50 -10.37
C PHE A 93 3.04 2.10 -10.74
N ALA A 94 2.99 3.35 -11.18
CA ALA A 94 1.77 4.01 -11.62
C ALA A 94 1.09 3.28 -12.79
N ASN A 95 1.88 2.80 -13.75
CA ASN A 95 1.36 2.01 -14.88
C ASN A 95 0.79 0.65 -14.45
N ARG A 96 1.41 -0.01 -13.47
CA ARG A 96 0.85 -1.24 -12.88
C ARG A 96 -0.47 -0.96 -12.18
N LEU A 97 -0.58 0.11 -11.42
CA LEU A 97 -1.81 0.47 -10.71
C LEU A 97 -2.98 0.78 -11.66
N ARG A 98 -2.71 1.28 -12.88
CA ARG A 98 -3.77 1.54 -13.88
C ARG A 98 -4.61 0.29 -14.18
N LYS A 99 -4.02 -0.89 -14.16
CA LYS A 99 -4.73 -2.17 -14.38
C LYS A 99 -5.75 -2.48 -13.29
N TYR A 100 -5.51 -2.01 -12.07
CA TYR A 100 -6.37 -2.25 -10.91
C TYR A 100 -7.40 -1.13 -10.67
N TRP A 101 -7.40 -0.11 -11.54
CA TRP A 101 -8.29 1.03 -11.46
C TRP A 101 -9.76 0.69 -11.21
N PRO A 102 -10.42 -0.23 -11.95
CA PRO A 102 -11.83 -0.52 -11.75
C PRO A 102 -12.12 -1.06 -10.36
N GLY A 103 -11.26 -1.97 -9.85
CA GLY A 103 -11.39 -2.53 -8.51
C GLY A 103 -11.15 -1.50 -7.41
N ILE A 104 -10.17 -0.61 -7.59
CA ILE A 104 -9.88 0.45 -6.63
C ILE A 104 -11.03 1.45 -6.57
N LEU A 105 -11.60 1.84 -7.72
CA LEU A 105 -12.76 2.73 -7.80
C LEU A 105 -14.02 2.10 -7.20
N ALA A 106 -14.22 0.80 -7.39
CA ALA A 106 -15.35 0.08 -6.81
C ALA A 106 -15.40 0.20 -5.28
N ARG A 107 -14.22 0.30 -4.61
CA ARG A 107 -14.16 0.52 -3.16
C ARG A 107 -14.81 1.83 -2.70
N VAL A 108 -14.76 2.88 -3.52
CA VAL A 108 -15.42 4.16 -3.18
C VAL A 108 -16.93 3.99 -3.17
N ARG A 109 -17.45 3.21 -4.13
CA ARG A 109 -18.88 2.90 -4.23
C ARG A 109 -19.33 1.85 -3.19
N TRP A 110 -18.42 0.90 -2.89
CA TRP A 110 -18.68 -0.23 -1.98
C TRP A 110 -17.58 -0.27 -0.92
N PRO A 111 -17.67 0.57 0.13
CA PRO A 111 -16.65 0.61 1.17
C PRO A 111 -16.67 -0.70 1.98
N MET A 112 -15.78 -1.62 1.63
CA MET A 112 -15.56 -2.84 2.41
C MET A 112 -14.39 -2.63 3.37
N HIS A 113 -14.63 -2.90 4.64
CA HIS A 113 -13.58 -2.91 5.64
C HIS A 113 -12.79 -4.22 5.56
N THR A 114 -11.46 -4.12 5.56
CA THR A 114 -10.56 -5.29 5.61
C THR A 114 -10.83 -6.19 6.82
N GLY A 115 -11.36 -5.63 7.92
CA GLY A 115 -11.75 -6.38 9.11
C GLY A 115 -12.78 -7.48 8.86
N GLN A 116 -13.72 -7.28 7.94
CA GLN A 116 -14.68 -8.35 7.57
C GLN A 116 -13.97 -9.51 6.87
N LEU A 117 -13.08 -9.21 5.90
CA LEU A 117 -12.30 -10.24 5.21
C LEU A 117 -11.34 -10.96 6.16
N GLU A 118 -10.75 -10.23 7.10
CA GLU A 118 -9.89 -10.81 8.12
C GLU A 118 -10.68 -11.75 9.05
N GLY A 119 -11.86 -11.35 9.49
CA GLY A 119 -12.79 -12.19 10.27
C GLY A 119 -13.17 -13.46 9.52
N ILE A 120 -13.55 -13.36 8.25
CA ILE A 120 -13.87 -14.49 7.38
C ILE A 120 -12.65 -15.41 7.24
N ASN A 121 -11.48 -14.88 6.93
CA ASN A 121 -10.26 -15.65 6.78
C ASN A 121 -9.86 -16.37 8.08
N ASN A 122 -10.03 -15.73 9.23
CA ASN A 122 -9.76 -16.33 10.52
C ASN A 122 -10.74 -17.49 10.82
N ARG A 123 -12.02 -17.34 10.51
CA ARG A 123 -13.01 -18.42 10.66
C ARG A 123 -12.69 -19.60 9.74
N ILE A 124 -12.29 -19.36 8.48
CA ILE A 124 -11.82 -20.40 7.56
C ILE A 124 -10.60 -21.14 8.12
N LYS A 125 -9.63 -20.41 8.69
CA LYS A 125 -8.46 -21.01 9.34
C LYS A 125 -8.84 -21.87 10.55
N VAL A 126 -9.85 -21.47 11.32
CA VAL A 126 -10.38 -22.26 12.46
C VAL A 126 -11.02 -23.53 11.95
N ILE A 127 -11.90 -23.46 10.94
CA ILE A 127 -12.55 -24.63 10.33
C ILE A 127 -11.49 -25.64 9.85
N LYS A 128 -10.45 -25.15 9.16
CA LYS A 128 -9.34 -25.98 8.69
C LYS A 128 -8.59 -26.64 9.85
N ARG A 129 -8.33 -25.94 10.94
CA ARG A 129 -7.62 -26.47 12.13
C ARG A 129 -8.43 -27.50 12.90
N MET A 130 -9.74 -27.28 13.05
CA MET A 130 -10.64 -28.22 13.76
C MET A 130 -10.67 -29.60 13.11
N ALA A 131 -10.42 -29.69 11.81
CA ALA A 131 -10.37 -30.95 11.07
C ALA A 131 -8.94 -31.47 10.84
N TYR A 132 -7.94 -30.89 11.50
CA TYR A 132 -6.51 -31.20 11.25
C TYR A 132 -6.11 -31.12 9.75
N GLY A 133 -6.84 -30.33 8.97
CA GLY A 133 -6.75 -30.25 7.53
C GLY A 133 -7.86 -31.04 6.83
N TYR A 134 -8.05 -30.75 5.54
CA TYR A 134 -9.01 -31.47 4.69
C TYR A 134 -8.25 -32.10 3.53
N ARG A 135 -8.46 -33.40 3.31
CA ARG A 135 -7.95 -34.10 2.13
C ARG A 135 -8.82 -33.84 0.91
N ASP A 136 -10.13 -33.74 1.14
CA ASP A 136 -11.13 -33.42 0.12
C ASP A 136 -11.40 -31.93 0.08
N VAL A 137 -11.01 -31.30 -1.03
CA VAL A 137 -11.13 -29.86 -1.25
C VAL A 137 -12.61 -29.46 -1.45
N GLU A 138 -13.42 -30.30 -2.11
CA GLU A 138 -14.84 -30.01 -2.35
C GLU A 138 -15.61 -30.03 -1.04
N TYR A 139 -15.38 -31.02 -0.21
CA TYR A 139 -15.97 -31.07 1.12
C TYR A 139 -15.56 -29.89 1.99
N PHE A 140 -14.29 -29.41 1.88
CA PHE A 140 -13.84 -28.22 2.58
C PHE A 140 -14.62 -26.99 2.14
N PHE A 141 -14.84 -26.79 0.84
CA PHE A 141 -15.67 -25.69 0.34
C PHE A 141 -17.13 -25.78 0.78
N LEU A 142 -17.70 -26.98 0.87
CA LEU A 142 -19.04 -27.16 1.43
C LEU A 142 -19.12 -26.73 2.89
N LYS A 143 -18.11 -27.07 3.71
CA LYS A 143 -18.02 -26.60 5.10
C LYS A 143 -17.88 -25.08 5.20
N ILE A 144 -17.09 -24.45 4.32
CA ILE A 144 -17.00 -23.00 4.25
C ILE A 144 -18.35 -22.38 3.88
N LYS A 145 -19.02 -22.89 2.84
CA LYS A 145 -20.35 -22.41 2.43
C LYS A 145 -21.37 -22.53 3.56
N ALA A 146 -21.38 -23.66 4.26
CA ALA A 146 -22.26 -23.86 5.41
C ALA A 146 -21.98 -22.92 6.59
N ALA A 147 -20.74 -22.50 6.76
CA ALA A 147 -20.34 -21.53 7.80
C ALA A 147 -20.68 -20.07 7.45
N PHE A 148 -20.93 -19.78 6.17
CA PHE A 148 -21.28 -18.46 5.65
C PHE A 148 -22.50 -18.57 4.70
N PRO A 149 -23.71 -18.81 5.24
CA PRO A 149 -24.90 -19.11 4.43
C PRO A 149 -25.36 -17.96 3.52
N GLY A 150 -24.75 -16.78 3.61
CA GLY A 150 -25.21 -15.61 2.88
C GLY A 150 -26.56 -15.08 3.43
N ASN A 151 -26.89 -13.88 3.08
CA ASN A 151 -28.27 -13.38 3.27
C ASN A 151 -29.09 -13.89 2.08
N ALA A 152 -30.09 -14.73 2.36
CA ALA A 152 -31.10 -15.14 1.41
C ALA A 152 -31.97 -13.93 1.02
#